data_aa489e1d48abdbb3bce8ea079e76a334
#
_entry.id   aa489e1d48abdbb3bce8ea079e76a334
#
_cell.length_a   1.000
_cell.length_b   1.000
_cell.length_c   1.000
_cell.angle_alpha   90.00
_cell.angle_beta   90.00
_cell.angle_gamma   90.00
#
_symmetry.space_group_name_H-M   'P 1'
#
loop_
_entity.id
_entity.type
_entity.pdbx_description
1 polymer ?
#
loop_
_entity_poly.entity_id
_entity_poly.type
_entity_poly.pdbx_seq_one_letter_code
_entity_poly.pdbx_strand_id
1 'polypeptide(L)'
;PYQRARHGIGYVTQGRDIIPFLTVRENLLLGMEALPGGMGKNRHIDPFVYELFPILEQFLNRKGGDLSGGQQQQLAIARALLGKPKLLLLDEPTEGIQPSIILDIERAVQRIIKETGISVLLVEQHLHFVKQSSFYYAMQRGSIVSSGPTSSLSDAVIQEFLTV
;
A
#
# COMPACT_ATOMS: atom_id res chain seq x y z
N PRO A 1 -11.17 -4.57 13.60
CA PRO A 1 -9.97 -4.20 12.84
C PRO A 1 -8.69 -4.78 13.47
N TYR A 2 -8.44 -4.57 14.78
CA TYR A 2 -7.16 -4.96 15.39
C TYR A 2 -6.85 -6.47 15.33
N GLN A 3 -7.88 -7.33 15.42
CA GLN A 3 -7.70 -8.78 15.27
C GLN A 3 -7.17 -9.14 13.87
N ARG A 4 -7.67 -8.48 12.82
CA ARG A 4 -7.21 -8.69 11.44
C ARG A 4 -5.73 -8.31 11.31
N ALA A 5 -5.31 -7.19 11.88
CA ALA A 5 -3.91 -6.78 11.91
C ALA A 5 -3.01 -7.83 12.60
N ARG A 6 -3.44 -8.36 13.76
CA ARG A 6 -2.72 -9.43 14.48
C ARG A 6 -2.66 -10.76 13.71
N HIS A 7 -3.61 -11.02 12.80
CA HIS A 7 -3.57 -12.18 11.91
C HIS A 7 -2.72 -11.94 10.66
N GLY A 8 -2.08 -10.79 10.55
CA GLY A 8 -1.18 -10.46 9.46
C GLY A 8 -1.87 -9.84 8.25
N ILE A 9 -2.96 -9.09 8.44
CA ILE A 9 -3.58 -8.31 7.38
C ILE A 9 -3.19 -6.85 7.58
N GLY A 10 -2.39 -6.29 6.66
CA GLY A 10 -2.12 -4.86 6.53
C GLY A 10 -3.16 -4.23 5.61
N TYR A 11 -3.63 -3.02 5.94
CA TYR A 11 -4.60 -2.30 5.13
C TYR A 11 -4.21 -0.84 4.97
N VAL A 12 -4.19 -0.39 3.74
CA VAL A 12 -4.02 1.01 3.35
C VAL A 12 -5.32 1.44 2.69
N THR A 13 -6.03 2.34 3.33
CA THR A 13 -7.33 2.87 2.88
C THR A 13 -7.15 3.88 1.76
N GLN A 14 -8.19 4.13 0.97
CA GLN A 14 -8.27 5.18 -0.05
C GLN A 14 -7.89 6.57 0.50
N GLY A 15 -8.22 6.89 1.74
CA GLY A 15 -7.88 8.16 2.40
C GLY A 15 -6.48 8.21 3.04
N ARG A 16 -5.63 7.16 2.87
CA ARG A 16 -4.29 7.03 3.46
C ARG A 16 -4.27 6.83 4.98
N ASP A 17 -5.21 7.40 5.72
CA ASP A 17 -5.40 7.32 7.19
C ASP A 17 -4.11 7.51 8.01
N ILE A 18 -3.22 8.41 7.54
CA ILE A 18 -2.06 8.82 8.35
C ILE A 18 -2.52 9.68 9.52
N ILE A 19 -1.77 9.71 10.61
CA ILE A 19 -2.09 10.58 11.73
C ILE A 19 -1.35 11.91 11.52
N PRO A 20 -2.06 12.99 11.15
CA PRO A 20 -1.43 14.22 10.65
C PRO A 20 -0.61 14.96 11.72
N PHE A 21 -0.98 14.82 12.99
CA PHE A 21 -0.30 15.51 14.10
C PHE A 21 0.95 14.77 14.60
N LEU A 22 1.09 13.50 14.29
CA LEU A 22 2.28 12.72 14.58
C LEU A 22 3.35 12.95 13.51
N THR A 23 4.60 12.84 13.92
CA THR A 23 5.74 12.85 13.00
C THR A 23 5.72 11.62 12.09
N VAL A 24 6.49 11.65 10.99
CA VAL A 24 6.72 10.47 10.13
C VAL A 24 7.20 9.30 10.96
N ARG A 25 8.20 9.52 11.83
CA ARG A 25 8.73 8.48 12.74
C ARG A 25 7.65 7.86 13.61
N GLU A 26 6.82 8.67 14.26
CA GLU A 26 5.74 8.18 15.12
C GLU A 26 4.68 7.41 14.35
N ASN A 27 4.30 7.88 13.15
CA ASN A 27 3.39 7.16 12.26
C ASN A 27 3.95 5.78 11.89
N LEU A 28 5.24 5.68 11.54
CA LEU A 28 5.90 4.41 11.22
C LEU A 28 5.91 3.46 12.43
N LEU A 29 6.25 3.96 13.62
CA LEU A 29 6.28 3.16 14.85
C LEU A 29 4.91 2.58 15.19
N LEU A 30 3.81 3.29 14.93
CA LEU A 30 2.45 2.77 15.14
C LEU A 30 2.16 1.51 14.30
N GLY A 31 2.76 1.37 13.12
CA GLY A 31 2.62 0.16 12.30
C GLY A 31 3.12 -1.09 13.01
N MET A 32 4.08 -0.96 13.91
CA MET A 32 4.66 -2.07 14.66
C MET A 32 3.78 -2.54 15.83
N GLU A 33 2.74 -1.81 16.23
CA GLU A 33 1.82 -2.21 17.31
C GLU A 33 1.02 -3.49 16.98
N ALA A 34 0.88 -3.84 15.70
CA ALA A 34 0.25 -5.09 15.28
C ALA A 34 1.11 -6.33 15.58
N LEU A 35 2.40 -6.16 15.80
CA LEU A 35 3.33 -7.26 16.07
C LEU A 35 3.06 -7.91 17.44
N PRO A 36 3.33 -9.22 17.61
CA PRO A 36 3.30 -9.86 18.91
C PRO A 36 4.21 -9.15 19.90
N GLY A 37 3.65 -8.71 21.04
CA GLY A 37 4.38 -7.90 22.03
C GLY A 37 4.41 -6.40 21.75
N GLY A 38 3.72 -5.94 20.68
CA GLY A 38 3.66 -4.53 20.31
C GLY A 38 5.03 -3.96 19.93
N MET A 39 5.20 -2.65 20.10
CA MET A 39 6.49 -1.98 19.86
C MET A 39 7.61 -2.47 20.79
N GLY A 40 7.27 -3.05 21.94
CA GLY A 40 8.24 -3.51 22.94
C GLY A 40 9.31 -2.45 23.25
N LYS A 41 10.52 -2.94 23.65
CA LYS A 41 11.71 -2.07 23.83
C LYS A 41 12.47 -1.81 22.53
N ASN A 42 12.18 -2.55 21.46
CA ASN A 42 12.93 -2.50 20.19
C ASN A 42 12.17 -1.61 19.19
N ARG A 43 12.40 -0.29 19.28
CA ARG A 43 11.81 0.74 18.40
C ARG A 43 12.63 0.97 17.13
N HIS A 44 13.14 -0.09 16.52
CA HIS A 44 13.93 0.02 15.32
C HIS A 44 13.04 -0.14 14.09
N ILE A 45 12.96 0.90 13.25
CA ILE A 45 12.27 0.85 11.97
C ILE A 45 13.16 0.08 10.99
N ASP A 46 12.58 -0.92 10.34
CA ASP A 46 13.28 -1.74 9.35
C ASP A 46 13.86 -0.85 8.24
N PRO A 47 15.19 -0.89 7.99
CA PRO A 47 15.83 -0.11 6.93
C PRO A 47 15.21 -0.32 5.54
N PHE A 48 14.63 -1.47 5.29
CA PHE A 48 13.94 -1.78 4.03
C PHE A 48 12.86 -0.75 3.69
N VAL A 49 12.19 -0.18 4.72
CA VAL A 49 11.21 0.90 4.52
C VAL A 49 11.85 2.15 3.88
N TYR A 50 13.07 2.48 4.28
CA TYR A 50 13.79 3.64 3.74
C TYR A 50 14.37 3.37 2.36
N GLU A 51 14.72 2.11 2.07
CA GLU A 51 15.10 1.70 0.71
C GLU A 51 13.93 1.79 -0.28
N LEU A 52 12.71 1.48 0.17
CA LEU A 52 11.50 1.64 -0.62
C LEU A 52 11.11 3.10 -0.81
N PHE A 53 11.21 3.89 0.25
CA PHE A 53 10.74 5.27 0.33
C PHE A 53 11.77 6.19 1.01
N PRO A 54 12.86 6.55 0.31
CA PRO A 54 13.97 7.32 0.89
C PRO A 54 13.55 8.68 1.48
N ILE A 55 12.48 9.26 0.94
CA ILE A 55 11.95 10.56 1.41
C ILE A 55 11.48 10.49 2.87
N LEU A 56 11.04 9.33 3.34
CA LEU A 56 10.57 9.17 4.72
C LEU A 56 11.71 9.30 5.72
N GLU A 57 12.90 8.80 5.38
CA GLU A 57 14.09 8.96 6.22
C GLU A 57 14.47 10.43 6.37
N GLN A 58 14.40 11.20 5.27
CA GLN A 58 14.72 12.64 5.28
C GLN A 58 13.73 13.45 6.13
N PHE A 59 12.49 12.96 6.27
CA PHE A 59 11.40 13.70 6.92
C PHE A 59 10.95 13.09 8.26
N LEU A 60 11.77 12.29 8.90
CA LEU A 60 11.41 11.57 10.14
C LEU A 60 10.79 12.46 11.23
N ASN A 61 11.27 13.69 11.37
CA ASN A 61 10.82 14.64 12.38
C ASN A 61 9.70 15.59 11.87
N ARG A 62 9.30 15.48 10.59
CA ARG A 62 8.22 16.29 10.02
C ARG A 62 6.88 15.65 10.40
N LYS A 63 5.86 16.48 10.63
CA LYS A 63 4.49 16.00 10.86
C LYS A 63 3.93 15.35 9.59
N GLY A 64 3.16 14.26 9.75
CA GLY A 64 2.52 13.58 8.62
C GLY A 64 1.62 14.50 7.80
N GLY A 65 0.92 15.43 8.47
CA GLY A 65 0.07 16.41 7.80
C GLY A 65 0.79 17.40 6.89
N ASP A 66 2.10 17.61 7.10
CA ASP A 66 2.92 18.53 6.30
C ASP A 66 3.54 17.87 5.05
N LEU A 67 3.25 16.59 4.84
CA LEU A 67 3.68 15.84 3.68
C LEU A 67 2.74 16.07 2.49
N SER A 68 3.28 16.01 1.26
CA SER A 68 2.44 15.94 0.06
C SER A 68 1.58 14.68 0.04
N GLY A 69 0.49 14.67 -0.75
CA GLY A 69 -0.39 13.49 -0.85
C GLY A 69 0.36 12.20 -1.22
N GLY A 70 1.31 12.27 -2.16
CA GLY A 70 2.14 11.12 -2.54
C GLY A 70 3.08 10.65 -1.41
N GLN A 71 3.66 11.58 -0.65
CA GLN A 71 4.50 11.25 0.51
C GLN A 71 3.67 10.64 1.66
N GLN A 72 2.44 11.12 1.85
CA GLN A 72 1.51 10.53 2.81
C GLN A 72 1.14 9.09 2.41
N GLN A 73 0.96 8.83 1.13
CA GLN A 73 0.70 7.49 0.60
C GLN A 73 1.89 6.54 0.85
N GLN A 74 3.11 7.01 0.56
CA GLN A 74 4.33 6.27 0.87
C GLN A 74 4.43 5.96 2.37
N LEU A 75 4.10 6.92 3.23
CA LEU A 75 4.06 6.75 4.69
C LEU A 75 3.00 5.71 5.12
N ALA A 76 1.81 5.74 4.52
CA ALA A 76 0.74 4.78 4.83
C ALA A 76 1.13 3.34 4.46
N ILE A 77 1.72 3.14 3.27
CA ILE A 77 2.22 1.83 2.83
C ILE A 77 3.36 1.35 3.75
N ALA A 78 4.32 2.21 4.04
CA ALA A 78 5.44 1.91 4.93
C ALA A 78 4.97 1.51 6.34
N ARG A 79 4.02 2.25 6.90
CA ARG A 79 3.40 1.93 8.19
C ARG A 79 2.72 0.57 8.19
N ALA A 80 1.95 0.24 7.16
CA ALA A 80 1.29 -1.06 7.04
C ALA A 80 2.30 -2.21 6.91
N LEU A 81 3.40 -2.00 6.17
CA LEU A 81 4.46 -2.98 5.98
C LEU A 81 5.20 -3.31 7.28
N LEU A 82 5.42 -2.33 8.15
CA LEU A 82 6.08 -2.51 9.45
C LEU A 82 5.30 -3.44 10.41
N GLY A 83 4.00 -3.64 10.18
CA GLY A 83 3.19 -4.67 10.83
C GLY A 83 3.52 -6.10 10.38
N LYS A 84 4.49 -6.29 9.46
CA LYS A 84 4.88 -7.58 8.88
C LYS A 84 3.67 -8.40 8.41
N PRO A 85 2.83 -7.84 7.53
CA PRO A 85 1.61 -8.49 7.09
C PRO A 85 1.94 -9.73 6.22
N LYS A 86 1.02 -10.69 6.19
CA LYS A 86 0.99 -11.81 5.24
C LYS A 86 0.20 -11.42 3.98
N LEU A 87 -0.76 -10.52 4.14
CA LEU A 87 -1.58 -9.95 3.10
C LEU A 87 -1.64 -8.44 3.27
N LEU A 88 -1.27 -7.69 2.24
CA LEU A 88 -1.39 -6.23 2.18
C LEU A 88 -2.55 -5.86 1.26
N LEU A 89 -3.54 -5.16 1.81
CA LEU A 89 -4.67 -4.60 1.07
C LEU A 89 -4.34 -3.14 0.75
N LEU A 90 -4.38 -2.79 -0.53
CA LEU A 90 -4.19 -1.42 -1.03
C LEU A 90 -5.45 -0.97 -1.76
N ASP A 91 -6.09 0.06 -1.24
CA ASP A 91 -7.34 0.60 -1.75
C ASP A 91 -7.09 1.94 -2.44
N GLU A 92 -7.14 1.94 -3.77
CA GLU A 92 -6.86 3.07 -4.66
C GLU A 92 -5.57 3.84 -4.26
N PRO A 93 -4.41 3.15 -4.16
CA PRO A 93 -3.20 3.75 -3.62
C PRO A 93 -2.61 4.86 -4.50
N THR A 94 -3.10 5.04 -5.72
CA THR A 94 -2.60 6.06 -6.65
C THR A 94 -3.55 7.24 -6.84
N GLU A 95 -4.72 7.24 -6.18
CA GLU A 95 -5.71 8.31 -6.31
C GLU A 95 -5.17 9.67 -5.86
N GLY A 96 -5.32 10.69 -6.72
CA GLY A 96 -4.92 12.07 -6.44
C GLY A 96 -3.40 12.26 -6.27
N ILE A 97 -2.59 11.39 -6.87
CA ILE A 97 -1.13 11.40 -6.78
C ILE A 97 -0.50 11.78 -8.12
N GLN A 98 0.61 12.50 -8.07
CA GLN A 98 1.37 12.87 -9.27
C GLN A 98 1.94 11.63 -9.98
N PRO A 99 1.98 11.59 -11.33
CA PRO A 99 2.42 10.43 -12.11
C PRO A 99 3.80 9.89 -11.72
N SER A 100 4.76 10.76 -11.40
CA SER A 100 6.10 10.33 -10.98
C SER A 100 6.09 9.53 -9.68
N ILE A 101 5.24 9.92 -8.72
CA ILE A 101 5.12 9.21 -7.43
C ILE A 101 4.32 7.91 -7.60
N ILE A 102 3.37 7.86 -8.54
CA ILE A 102 2.66 6.61 -8.87
C ILE A 102 3.67 5.55 -9.29
N LEU A 103 4.60 5.87 -10.18
CA LEU A 103 5.65 4.94 -10.61
C LEU A 103 6.54 4.47 -9.44
N ASP A 104 6.83 5.36 -8.50
CA ASP A 104 7.61 4.98 -7.31
C ASP A 104 6.84 4.01 -6.41
N ILE A 105 5.54 4.23 -6.23
CA ILE A 105 4.65 3.34 -5.47
C ILE A 105 4.54 1.98 -6.15
N GLU A 106 4.33 1.94 -7.48
CA GLU A 106 4.28 0.70 -8.25
C GLU A 106 5.56 -0.13 -8.08
N ARG A 107 6.73 0.51 -8.24
CA ARG A 107 8.05 -0.13 -8.04
C ARG A 107 8.22 -0.65 -6.62
N ALA A 108 7.83 0.15 -5.63
CA ALA A 108 7.90 -0.26 -4.23
C ALA A 108 7.03 -1.49 -3.95
N VAL A 109 5.79 -1.53 -4.47
CA VAL A 109 4.88 -2.69 -4.31
C VAL A 109 5.47 -3.94 -4.96
N GLN A 110 6.05 -3.83 -6.17
CA GLN A 110 6.71 -4.95 -6.83
C GLN A 110 7.93 -5.45 -6.02
N ARG A 111 8.75 -4.54 -5.48
CA ARG A 111 9.86 -4.91 -4.60
C ARG A 111 9.37 -5.60 -3.33
N ILE A 112 8.32 -5.08 -2.69
CA ILE A 112 7.71 -5.68 -1.49
C ILE A 112 7.33 -7.13 -1.78
N ILE A 113 6.60 -7.40 -2.86
CA ILE A 113 6.19 -8.76 -3.24
C ILE A 113 7.42 -9.65 -3.45
N LYS A 114 8.38 -9.18 -4.23
CA LYS A 114 9.58 -9.95 -4.61
C LYS A 114 10.47 -10.29 -3.42
N GLU A 115 10.69 -9.33 -2.52
CA GLU A 115 11.66 -9.46 -1.44
C GLU A 115 11.07 -10.06 -0.15
N THR A 116 9.76 -9.89 0.08
CA THR A 116 9.12 -10.40 1.30
C THR A 116 8.21 -11.61 1.07
N GLY A 117 7.80 -11.87 -0.17
CA GLY A 117 6.89 -12.97 -0.50
C GLY A 117 5.45 -12.76 -0.01
N ILE A 118 5.08 -11.57 0.45
CA ILE A 118 3.70 -11.29 0.89
C ILE A 118 2.73 -11.23 -0.29
N SER A 119 1.47 -11.58 -0.05
CA SER A 119 0.40 -11.37 -1.02
C SER A 119 -0.07 -9.92 -0.96
N VAL A 120 -0.36 -9.34 -2.13
CA VAL A 120 -0.97 -8.00 -2.23
C VAL A 120 -2.31 -8.12 -2.95
N LEU A 121 -3.36 -7.58 -2.33
CA LEU A 121 -4.65 -7.34 -2.99
C LEU A 121 -4.79 -5.85 -3.24
N LEU A 122 -4.84 -5.49 -4.52
CA LEU A 122 -4.89 -4.12 -5.01
C LEU A 122 -6.28 -3.84 -5.58
N VAL A 123 -6.93 -2.78 -5.09
CA VAL A 123 -8.10 -2.18 -5.74
C VAL A 123 -7.61 -0.95 -6.49
N GLU A 124 -7.78 -0.92 -7.79
CA GLU A 124 -7.19 0.12 -8.66
C GLU A 124 -7.97 0.30 -9.96
N GLN A 125 -7.95 1.52 -10.49
CA GLN A 125 -8.50 1.90 -11.79
C GLN A 125 -7.38 2.12 -12.84
N HIS A 126 -6.15 2.36 -12.38
CA HIS A 126 -4.99 2.55 -13.25
C HIS A 126 -4.54 1.26 -13.91
N LEU A 127 -4.91 1.06 -15.18
CA LEU A 127 -4.61 -0.14 -15.96
C LEU A 127 -3.14 -0.53 -15.97
N HIS A 128 -2.22 0.45 -15.98
CA HIS A 128 -0.79 0.18 -15.95
C HIS A 128 -0.41 -0.60 -14.70
N PHE A 129 -0.96 -0.22 -13.54
CA PHE A 129 -0.70 -0.92 -12.29
C PHE A 129 -1.40 -2.30 -12.24
N VAL A 130 -2.66 -2.37 -12.70
CA VAL A 130 -3.41 -3.63 -12.79
C VAL A 130 -2.67 -4.66 -13.65
N LYS A 131 -2.12 -4.26 -14.80
CA LYS A 131 -1.36 -5.15 -15.72
C LYS A 131 -0.08 -5.73 -15.09
N GLN A 132 0.41 -5.19 -13.98
CA GLN A 132 1.56 -5.72 -13.25
C GLN A 132 1.16 -6.82 -12.23
N SER A 133 -0.12 -7.05 -12.00
CA SER A 133 -0.61 -8.11 -11.12
C SER A 133 -0.59 -9.48 -11.83
N SER A 134 -0.64 -10.57 -11.06
CA SER A 134 -0.72 -11.93 -11.60
C SER A 134 -2.14 -12.38 -11.94
N PHE A 135 -3.13 -11.79 -11.26
CA PHE A 135 -4.54 -12.16 -11.38
C PHE A 135 -5.43 -10.95 -11.19
N TYR A 136 -6.59 -10.89 -11.86
CA TYR A 136 -7.56 -9.80 -11.72
C TYR A 136 -8.96 -10.30 -11.38
N TYR A 137 -9.71 -9.44 -10.71
CA TYR A 137 -11.15 -9.52 -10.51
C TYR A 137 -11.77 -8.20 -10.96
N ALA A 138 -12.59 -8.21 -12.03
CA ALA A 138 -13.38 -7.06 -12.42
C ALA A 138 -14.68 -7.06 -11.60
N MET A 139 -14.93 -5.95 -10.90
CA MET A 139 -16.12 -5.77 -10.06
C MET A 139 -17.03 -4.70 -10.64
N GLN A 140 -18.33 -5.00 -10.65
CA GLN A 140 -19.36 -4.04 -11.03
C GLN A 140 -20.57 -4.21 -10.08
N ARG A 141 -21.04 -3.09 -9.51
CA ARG A 141 -22.20 -3.07 -8.60
C ARG A 141 -22.16 -4.11 -7.48
N GLY A 142 -20.97 -4.31 -6.89
CA GLY A 142 -20.77 -5.24 -5.78
C GLY A 142 -20.63 -6.71 -6.17
N SER A 143 -20.61 -7.04 -7.47
CA SER A 143 -20.45 -8.40 -7.98
C SER A 143 -19.19 -8.53 -8.83
N ILE A 144 -18.53 -9.71 -8.77
CA ILE A 144 -17.44 -10.05 -9.68
C ILE A 144 -18.06 -10.45 -11.01
N VAL A 145 -17.75 -9.70 -12.07
CA VAL A 145 -18.27 -9.92 -13.42
C VAL A 145 -17.29 -10.61 -14.36
N SER A 146 -15.99 -10.52 -14.05
CA SER A 146 -14.93 -11.23 -14.77
C SER A 146 -13.74 -11.48 -13.85
N SER A 147 -12.98 -12.52 -14.08
CA SER A 147 -11.74 -12.81 -13.36
C SER A 147 -10.84 -13.74 -14.15
N GLY A 148 -9.54 -13.64 -13.92
CA GLY A 148 -8.57 -14.51 -14.58
C GLY A 148 -7.12 -14.07 -14.39
N PRO A 149 -6.16 -14.81 -14.96
CA PRO A 149 -4.78 -14.36 -15.05
C PRO A 149 -4.72 -13.03 -15.80
N THR A 150 -3.90 -12.09 -15.35
CA THR A 150 -3.79 -10.76 -15.97
C THR A 150 -3.29 -10.84 -17.43
N SER A 151 -2.56 -11.90 -17.77
CA SER A 151 -2.16 -12.19 -19.16
C SER A 151 -3.35 -12.43 -20.10
N SER A 152 -4.53 -12.78 -19.58
CA SER A 152 -5.78 -12.94 -20.35
C SER A 152 -6.67 -11.72 -20.36
N LEU A 153 -6.25 -10.60 -19.75
CA LEU A 153 -6.99 -9.35 -19.71
C LEU A 153 -7.02 -8.72 -21.10
N SER A 154 -8.12 -8.94 -21.83
CA SER A 154 -8.30 -8.42 -23.19
C SER A 154 -8.74 -6.97 -23.19
N ASP A 155 -8.49 -6.26 -24.32
CA ASP A 155 -8.98 -4.89 -24.51
C ASP A 155 -10.51 -4.79 -24.42
N ALA A 156 -11.23 -5.86 -24.80
CA ALA A 156 -12.68 -5.94 -24.65
C ALA A 156 -13.13 -5.89 -23.18
N VAL A 157 -12.47 -6.67 -22.31
CA VAL A 157 -12.72 -6.64 -20.84
C VAL A 157 -12.36 -5.28 -20.26
N ILE A 158 -11.27 -4.68 -20.74
CA ILE A 158 -10.83 -3.34 -20.30
C ILE A 158 -11.89 -2.30 -20.69
N GLN A 159 -12.35 -2.31 -21.94
CA GLN A 159 -13.37 -1.37 -22.42
C GLN A 159 -14.72 -1.56 -21.72
N GLU A 160 -15.11 -2.79 -21.46
CA GLU A 160 -16.41 -3.10 -20.87
C GLU A 160 -16.49 -2.78 -19.37
N PHE A 161 -15.40 -2.99 -18.61
CA PHE A 161 -15.44 -2.95 -17.13
C PHE A 161 -14.53 -1.92 -16.49
N LEU A 162 -13.56 -1.35 -17.22
CA LEU A 162 -12.52 -0.46 -16.67
C LEU A 162 -12.48 0.93 -17.32
N THR A 163 -13.28 1.18 -18.37
CA THR A 163 -13.50 2.53 -18.93
C THR A 163 -14.83 3.09 -18.40
N VAL A 164 -14.73 4.12 -17.58
CA VAL A 164 -15.86 4.97 -17.17
C VAL A 164 -16.00 6.12 -18.14
#